data_a7e16c2373be327acfc2eeef6cf6e6e7
#
_entry.id   a7e16c2373be327acfc2eeef6cf6e6e7
#
_cell.length_a   1.000
_cell.length_b   1.000
_cell.length_c   1.000
_cell.angle_alpha   90.00
_cell.angle_beta   90.00
_cell.angle_gamma   90.00
#
_symmetry.space_group_name_H-M   'P 1'
#
loop_
_entity.id
_entity.type
_entity.pdbx_description
1 polymer ?
#
loop_
_entity_poly.entity_id
_entity_poly.type
_entity_poly.pdbx_seq_one_letter_code
_entity_poly.pdbx_strand_id
1 'polypeptide(L)'
;MVPNLSERLVAGLLIVYLLAVGTFASVNLVASFNEDQGVTASNGSDASCKQWLLACHVRSKDSKLLLQAALAGTVGSFLHAAQSLTSYVGNDTFKMSWGPWYLMRPWIGAILALAMALAAQAGLVGASGGGNANIHGIAALGLLGGWFSKTTTDKLQEVFSTLFKTDADKERTDKLKGDQPVIARIDPPSVPTSAIEITIKGTGFIAGARVTVDGKDLDATFVSPTELTIDLTKLIPRPSGRVPVVITNPSGAKPKSEKFSVTFE
;
A
#
# COMPACT_ATOMS: atom_id res chain seq x y z
N MET A 1 -8.16 23.94 -7.96
CA MET A 1 -7.74 23.28 -9.22
C MET A 1 -8.93 22.48 -9.72
N VAL A 2 -9.52 22.79 -10.87
CA VAL A 2 -10.71 22.08 -11.35
C VAL A 2 -10.26 20.68 -11.83
N PRO A 3 -10.85 19.59 -11.33
CA PRO A 3 -10.44 18.24 -11.74
C PRO A 3 -10.70 18.06 -13.24
N ASN A 4 -9.74 17.46 -13.94
CA ASN A 4 -9.81 17.18 -15.35
C ASN A 4 -10.99 16.23 -15.66
N LEU A 5 -11.65 16.42 -16.80
CA LEU A 5 -12.78 15.58 -17.24
C LEU A 5 -12.43 14.07 -17.19
N SER A 6 -11.19 13.72 -17.51
CA SER A 6 -10.67 12.34 -17.43
C SER A 6 -10.65 11.79 -16.00
N GLU A 7 -10.29 12.60 -15.01
CA GLU A 7 -10.28 12.17 -13.59
C GLU A 7 -11.69 11.90 -13.08
N ARG A 8 -12.66 12.73 -13.46
CA ARG A 8 -14.07 12.51 -13.11
C ARG A 8 -14.65 11.25 -13.76
N LEU A 9 -14.31 10.98 -15.01
CA LEU A 9 -14.71 9.75 -15.70
C LEU A 9 -14.12 8.50 -15.02
N VAL A 10 -12.82 8.51 -14.70
CA VAL A 10 -12.17 7.40 -13.99
C VAL A 10 -12.78 7.21 -12.60
N ALA A 11 -13.01 8.27 -11.86
CA ALA A 11 -13.68 8.18 -10.55
C ALA A 11 -15.07 7.57 -10.68
N GLY A 12 -15.87 7.99 -11.68
CA GLY A 12 -17.18 7.42 -11.95
C GLY A 12 -17.15 5.93 -12.28
N LEU A 13 -16.22 5.51 -13.13
CA LEU A 13 -16.01 4.09 -13.46
C LEU A 13 -15.59 3.27 -12.23
N LEU A 14 -14.73 3.80 -11.38
CA LEU A 14 -14.33 3.13 -10.13
C LEU A 14 -15.52 3.01 -9.16
N ILE A 15 -16.38 4.02 -9.06
CA ILE A 15 -17.60 3.93 -8.24
C ILE A 15 -18.49 2.80 -8.74
N VAL A 16 -18.76 2.73 -10.05
CA VAL A 16 -19.58 1.67 -10.66
C VAL A 16 -18.97 0.30 -10.41
N TYR A 17 -17.66 0.17 -10.61
CA TYR A 17 -16.92 -1.08 -10.35
C TYR A 17 -17.05 -1.51 -8.88
N LEU A 18 -16.76 -0.61 -7.94
CA LEU A 18 -16.83 -0.92 -6.50
C LEU A 18 -18.26 -1.29 -6.07
N LEU A 19 -19.27 -0.58 -6.56
CA LEU A 19 -20.69 -0.91 -6.30
C LEU A 19 -21.05 -2.30 -6.85
N ALA A 20 -20.62 -2.62 -8.07
CA ALA A 20 -20.88 -3.92 -8.68
C ALA A 20 -20.23 -5.07 -7.87
N VAL A 21 -18.94 -4.94 -7.52
CA VAL A 21 -18.21 -5.94 -6.74
C VAL A 21 -18.76 -6.04 -5.32
N GLY A 22 -19.02 -4.90 -4.66
CA GLY A 22 -19.57 -4.88 -3.30
C GLY A 22 -20.96 -5.50 -3.22
N THR A 23 -21.85 -5.18 -4.17
CA THR A 23 -23.20 -5.77 -4.25
C THR A 23 -23.13 -7.26 -4.54
N PHE A 24 -22.31 -7.67 -5.52
CA PHE A 24 -22.12 -9.08 -5.85
C PHE A 24 -21.63 -9.89 -4.63
N ALA A 25 -20.59 -9.39 -3.95
CA ALA A 25 -20.04 -10.04 -2.76
C ALA A 25 -21.06 -10.10 -1.61
N SER A 26 -21.80 -9.01 -1.36
CA SER A 26 -22.81 -8.96 -0.29
C SER A 26 -23.96 -9.93 -0.53
N VAL A 27 -24.48 -9.99 -1.75
CA VAL A 27 -25.59 -10.91 -2.09
C VAL A 27 -25.15 -12.35 -1.98
N ASN A 28 -23.93 -12.69 -2.48
CA ASN A 28 -23.41 -14.06 -2.37
C ASN A 28 -23.09 -14.43 -0.91
N LEU A 29 -22.62 -13.50 -0.10
CA LEU A 29 -22.38 -13.72 1.32
C LEU A 29 -23.68 -14.05 2.06
N VAL A 30 -24.73 -13.25 1.87
CA VAL A 30 -26.04 -13.48 2.48
C VAL A 30 -26.64 -14.82 2.00
N ALA A 31 -26.55 -15.10 0.71
CA ALA A 31 -27.03 -16.37 0.15
C ALA A 31 -26.32 -17.59 0.77
N SER A 32 -25.01 -17.48 1.02
CA SER A 32 -24.23 -18.56 1.61
C SER A 32 -24.63 -18.88 3.05
N PHE A 33 -25.07 -17.89 3.83
CA PHE A 33 -25.63 -18.11 5.18
C PHE A 33 -27.02 -18.76 5.16
N ASN A 34 -27.88 -18.38 4.21
CA ASN A 34 -29.22 -18.92 4.12
C ASN A 34 -29.21 -20.43 3.76
N GLU A 35 -28.28 -20.86 2.92
CA GLU A 35 -28.10 -22.29 2.63
C GLU A 35 -27.64 -23.12 3.83
N ASP A 36 -26.88 -22.51 4.74
CA ASP A 36 -26.33 -23.16 5.93
C ASP A 36 -27.37 -23.31 7.04
N GLN A 37 -28.42 -22.47 7.08
CA GLN A 37 -29.54 -22.54 8.03
C GLN A 37 -30.51 -23.67 7.77
N GLY A 38 -30.22 -24.55 6.78
CA GLY A 38 -31.05 -25.74 6.57
C GLY A 38 -32.51 -25.45 6.22
N VAL A 39 -32.78 -24.39 5.44
CA VAL A 39 -34.02 -24.29 4.68
C VAL A 39 -33.94 -25.31 3.55
N THR A 40 -33.82 -26.58 3.97
CA THR A 40 -34.25 -27.70 3.13
C THR A 40 -35.72 -27.47 2.93
N ALA A 41 -36.05 -26.90 1.79
CA ALA A 41 -37.42 -26.97 1.30
C ALA A 41 -37.86 -28.43 1.37
N SER A 42 -38.65 -28.73 2.39
CA SER A 42 -39.54 -29.87 2.32
C SER A 42 -40.41 -29.63 1.11
N ASN A 43 -40.17 -30.33 0.07
CA ASN A 43 -40.98 -30.64 -1.10
C ASN A 43 -40.13 -30.49 -2.37
N GLY A 44 -39.66 -31.61 -2.84
CA GLY A 44 -39.33 -32.12 -4.17
C GLY A 44 -39.44 -31.27 -5.42
N SER A 45 -39.12 -29.98 -5.33
CA SER A 45 -38.82 -29.17 -6.48
C SER A 45 -37.36 -28.70 -6.33
N ASP A 46 -36.49 -29.10 -7.24
CA ASP A 46 -35.18 -28.50 -7.44
C ASP A 46 -35.35 -26.97 -7.37
N ALA A 47 -35.11 -26.40 -6.21
CA ALA A 47 -34.92 -24.94 -6.10
C ALA A 47 -33.75 -24.64 -7.01
N SER A 48 -34.05 -24.23 -8.25
CA SER A 48 -33.06 -23.98 -9.30
C SER A 48 -32.02 -23.05 -8.76
N CYS A 49 -30.90 -23.63 -8.33
CA CYS A 49 -29.75 -22.88 -7.84
C CYS A 49 -29.35 -21.89 -8.92
N LYS A 50 -29.47 -20.60 -8.63
CA LYS A 50 -29.17 -19.60 -9.62
C LYS A 50 -27.67 -19.65 -9.94
N GLN A 51 -27.33 -19.87 -11.20
CA GLN A 51 -25.97 -20.10 -11.71
C GLN A 51 -24.94 -19.06 -11.28
N TRP A 52 -25.36 -17.85 -10.94
CA TRP A 52 -24.48 -16.76 -10.51
C TRP A 52 -24.20 -16.75 -8.99
N LEU A 53 -24.86 -17.64 -8.20
CA LEU A 53 -24.61 -17.79 -6.77
C LEU A 53 -23.45 -18.76 -6.55
N LEU A 54 -22.33 -18.25 -6.04
CA LEU A 54 -21.12 -19.05 -5.77
C LEU A 54 -21.35 -20.13 -4.73
N ALA A 55 -22.22 -19.89 -3.74
CA ALA A 55 -22.55 -20.83 -2.69
C ALA A 55 -23.11 -22.15 -3.24
N CYS A 56 -23.86 -22.10 -4.33
CA CYS A 56 -24.44 -23.28 -4.98
C CYS A 56 -23.42 -24.25 -5.59
N HIS A 57 -22.21 -23.76 -5.89
CA HIS A 57 -21.16 -24.57 -6.52
C HIS A 57 -20.25 -25.25 -5.50
N VAL A 58 -20.34 -24.84 -4.23
CA VAL A 58 -19.45 -25.29 -3.16
C VAL A 58 -20.18 -26.26 -2.25
N ARG A 59 -19.78 -27.55 -2.26
CA ARG A 59 -20.44 -28.61 -1.52
C ARG A 59 -19.83 -28.96 -0.18
N SER A 60 -18.50 -28.74 0.01
CA SER A 60 -17.85 -29.09 1.26
C SER A 60 -18.02 -27.95 2.29
N LYS A 61 -18.14 -28.32 3.56
CA LYS A 61 -18.27 -27.33 4.68
C LYS A 61 -17.06 -26.39 4.75
N ASP A 62 -15.85 -26.93 4.60
CA ASP A 62 -14.61 -26.14 4.66
C ASP A 62 -14.52 -25.15 3.50
N SER A 63 -14.90 -25.59 2.28
CA SER A 63 -14.89 -24.69 1.12
C SER A 63 -15.96 -23.61 1.24
N LYS A 64 -17.13 -23.90 1.82
CA LYS A 64 -18.16 -22.88 2.11
C LYS A 64 -17.63 -21.83 3.08
N LEU A 65 -16.98 -22.28 4.14
CA LEU A 65 -16.40 -21.41 5.17
C LEU A 65 -15.32 -20.47 4.59
N LEU A 66 -14.44 -21.01 3.74
CA LEU A 66 -13.44 -20.21 3.02
C LEU A 66 -14.10 -19.23 2.04
N LEU A 67 -15.13 -19.64 1.32
CA LEU A 67 -15.89 -18.77 0.44
C LEU A 67 -16.53 -17.61 1.21
N GLN A 68 -17.15 -17.90 2.35
CA GLN A 68 -17.76 -16.86 3.21
C GLN A 68 -16.72 -15.90 3.75
N ALA A 69 -15.55 -16.40 4.18
CA ALA A 69 -14.45 -15.55 4.59
C ALA A 69 -13.98 -14.62 3.47
N ALA A 70 -13.79 -15.13 2.26
CA ALA A 70 -13.38 -14.35 1.10
C ALA A 70 -14.40 -13.29 0.73
N LEU A 71 -15.70 -13.65 0.67
CA LEU A 71 -16.78 -12.71 0.38
C LEU A 71 -16.89 -11.63 1.46
N ALA A 72 -16.78 -11.99 2.73
CA ALA A 72 -16.79 -11.04 3.85
C ALA A 72 -15.60 -10.07 3.76
N GLY A 73 -14.40 -10.57 3.45
CA GLY A 73 -13.22 -9.74 3.25
C GLY A 73 -13.35 -8.78 2.06
N THR A 74 -13.98 -9.23 0.97
CA THR A 74 -14.32 -8.38 -0.17
C THR A 74 -15.25 -7.25 0.24
N VAL A 75 -16.30 -7.54 1.02
CA VAL A 75 -17.25 -6.53 1.53
C VAL A 75 -16.55 -5.54 2.45
N GLY A 76 -15.71 -6.00 3.38
CA GLY A 76 -14.93 -5.12 4.26
C GLY A 76 -14.01 -4.18 3.49
N SER A 77 -13.29 -4.70 2.50
CA SER A 77 -12.43 -3.90 1.62
C SER A 77 -13.23 -2.91 0.75
N PHE A 78 -14.39 -3.32 0.26
CA PHE A 78 -15.30 -2.43 -0.47
C PHE A 78 -15.70 -1.23 0.39
N LEU A 79 -16.11 -1.46 1.64
CA LEU A 79 -16.50 -0.38 2.55
C LEU A 79 -15.34 0.62 2.76
N HIS A 80 -14.13 0.13 3.00
CA HIS A 80 -12.95 0.99 3.13
C HIS A 80 -12.64 1.77 1.85
N ALA A 81 -12.67 1.09 0.69
CA ALA A 81 -12.42 1.72 -0.60
C ALA A 81 -13.48 2.78 -0.94
N ALA A 82 -14.76 2.49 -0.68
CA ALA A 82 -15.86 3.41 -0.91
C ALA A 82 -15.74 4.67 -0.06
N GLN A 83 -15.44 4.54 1.25
CA GLN A 83 -15.21 5.67 2.14
C GLN A 83 -14.04 6.53 1.68
N SER A 84 -12.93 5.89 1.30
CA SER A 84 -11.74 6.58 0.80
C SER A 84 -12.04 7.33 -0.50
N LEU A 85 -12.66 6.65 -1.48
CA LEU A 85 -12.96 7.24 -2.79
C LEU A 85 -13.93 8.42 -2.67
N THR A 86 -15.00 8.28 -1.88
CA THR A 86 -15.96 9.37 -1.66
C THR A 86 -15.32 10.57 -0.98
N SER A 87 -14.40 10.35 -0.04
CA SER A 87 -13.65 11.44 0.61
C SER A 87 -12.74 12.18 -0.38
N TYR A 88 -11.98 11.46 -1.20
CA TYR A 88 -11.08 12.09 -2.18
C TYR A 88 -11.83 12.80 -3.31
N VAL A 89 -12.91 12.20 -3.81
CA VAL A 89 -13.74 12.82 -4.84
C VAL A 89 -14.50 14.03 -4.29
N GLY A 90 -15.04 13.92 -3.07
CA GLY A 90 -15.77 15.02 -2.42
C GLY A 90 -14.90 16.24 -2.09
N ASN A 91 -13.61 16.02 -1.85
CA ASN A 91 -12.65 17.09 -1.55
C ASN A 91 -11.85 17.56 -2.80
N ASP A 92 -12.23 17.14 -4.01
CA ASP A 92 -11.53 17.45 -5.27
C ASP A 92 -10.01 17.11 -5.24
N THR A 93 -9.61 16.11 -4.44
CA THR A 93 -8.21 15.67 -4.28
C THR A 93 -7.91 14.32 -4.95
N PHE A 94 -8.89 13.77 -5.67
CA PHE A 94 -8.71 12.51 -6.41
C PHE A 94 -7.68 12.66 -7.52
N LYS A 95 -6.74 11.69 -7.58
CA LYS A 95 -5.75 11.57 -8.65
C LYS A 95 -5.91 10.23 -9.37
N MET A 96 -5.86 10.24 -10.69
CA MET A 96 -5.99 9.06 -11.54
C MET A 96 -4.95 7.97 -11.22
N SER A 97 -3.76 8.34 -10.72
CA SER A 97 -2.71 7.41 -10.30
C SER A 97 -3.12 6.44 -9.18
N TRP A 98 -4.19 6.74 -8.44
CA TRP A 98 -4.75 5.85 -7.41
C TRP A 98 -5.73 4.81 -7.96
N GLY A 99 -6.10 4.90 -9.24
CA GLY A 99 -7.04 3.98 -9.89
C GLY A 99 -6.70 2.50 -9.69
N PRO A 100 -5.45 2.05 -9.97
CA PRO A 100 -5.04 0.66 -9.76
C PRO A 100 -5.18 0.18 -8.32
N TRP A 101 -4.97 1.06 -7.35
CA TRP A 101 -5.15 0.74 -5.93
C TRP A 101 -6.61 0.40 -5.61
N TYR A 102 -7.57 1.21 -6.09
CA TYR A 102 -9.00 0.94 -5.88
C TYR A 102 -9.46 -0.33 -6.58
N LEU A 103 -8.89 -0.64 -7.75
CA LEU A 103 -9.19 -1.85 -8.51
C LEU A 103 -8.72 -3.12 -7.76
N MET A 104 -7.53 -3.09 -7.17
CA MET A 104 -6.94 -4.22 -6.46
C MET A 104 -7.50 -4.42 -5.05
N ARG A 105 -8.10 -3.40 -4.46
CA ARG A 105 -8.50 -3.39 -3.05
C ARG A 105 -9.45 -4.52 -2.66
N PRO A 106 -10.54 -4.84 -3.39
CA PRO A 106 -11.43 -5.94 -3.06
C PRO A 106 -10.74 -7.31 -3.06
N TRP A 107 -9.81 -7.52 -3.99
CA TRP A 107 -9.04 -8.76 -4.10
C TRP A 107 -8.07 -8.94 -2.93
N ILE A 108 -7.38 -7.87 -2.54
CA ILE A 108 -6.51 -7.87 -1.37
C ILE A 108 -7.30 -8.26 -0.12
N GLY A 109 -8.50 -7.69 0.07
CA GLY A 109 -9.35 -8.04 1.20
C GLY A 109 -9.82 -9.48 1.20
N ALA A 110 -10.19 -10.03 0.05
CA ALA A 110 -10.54 -11.43 -0.09
C ALA A 110 -9.39 -12.36 0.31
N ILE A 111 -8.19 -12.10 -0.21
CA ILE A 111 -6.99 -12.90 0.08
C ILE A 111 -6.59 -12.82 1.55
N LEU A 112 -6.61 -11.61 2.14
CA LEU A 112 -6.33 -11.42 3.55
C LEU A 112 -7.33 -12.16 4.45
N ALA A 113 -8.61 -12.11 4.11
CA ALA A 113 -9.64 -12.83 4.85
C ALA A 113 -9.48 -14.35 4.77
N LEU A 114 -9.09 -14.88 3.59
CA LEU A 114 -8.72 -16.29 3.45
C LEU A 114 -7.53 -16.67 4.32
N ALA A 115 -6.46 -15.87 4.32
CA ALA A 115 -5.29 -16.10 5.16
C ALA A 115 -5.64 -16.09 6.65
N MET A 116 -6.48 -15.13 7.08
CA MET A 116 -6.98 -15.08 8.46
C MET A 116 -7.85 -16.28 8.83
N ALA A 117 -8.75 -16.72 7.91
CA ALA A 117 -9.58 -17.88 8.14
C ALA A 117 -8.76 -19.16 8.28
N LEU A 118 -7.74 -19.34 7.44
CA LEU A 118 -6.82 -20.48 7.53
C LEU A 118 -5.98 -20.41 8.81
N ALA A 119 -5.47 -19.24 9.20
CA ALA A 119 -4.74 -19.06 10.44
C ALA A 119 -5.61 -19.34 11.68
N ALA A 120 -6.87 -18.93 11.64
CA ALA A 120 -7.83 -19.21 12.71
C ALA A 120 -8.16 -20.69 12.81
N GLN A 121 -8.36 -21.40 11.67
CA GLN A 121 -8.58 -22.84 11.64
C GLN A 121 -7.35 -23.63 12.11
N ALA A 122 -6.15 -23.16 11.79
CA ALA A 122 -4.91 -23.75 12.28
C ALA A 122 -4.64 -23.48 13.78
N GLY A 123 -5.51 -22.73 14.47
CA GLY A 123 -5.32 -22.36 15.87
C GLY A 123 -4.24 -21.32 16.13
N LEU A 124 -3.72 -20.66 15.07
CA LEU A 124 -2.65 -19.67 15.15
C LEU A 124 -3.13 -18.30 15.63
N VAL A 125 -4.41 -18.03 15.48
CA VAL A 125 -5.06 -16.82 16.00
C VAL A 125 -5.91 -17.28 17.18
N GLY A 126 -5.60 -16.81 18.40
CA GLY A 126 -6.18 -17.25 19.67
C GLY A 126 -7.72 -17.14 19.84
N ALA A 127 -8.45 -17.15 18.75
CA ALA A 127 -9.91 -17.12 18.69
C ALA A 127 -10.57 -18.51 18.81
N SER A 128 -9.78 -19.56 18.94
CA SER A 128 -10.29 -20.95 19.03
C SER A 128 -10.01 -21.57 20.40
N GLY A 129 -10.82 -21.24 21.37
CA GLY A 129 -11.13 -22.22 22.40
C GLY A 129 -11.77 -23.42 21.72
N GLY A 130 -11.10 -24.56 21.70
CA GLY A 130 -11.38 -25.90 21.19
C GLY A 130 -12.79 -26.32 20.76
N GLY A 131 -13.49 -25.52 20.01
CA GLY A 131 -14.83 -25.79 19.46
C GLY A 131 -14.86 -25.46 17.96
N ASN A 132 -15.74 -26.13 17.23
CA ASN A 132 -15.99 -25.90 15.81
C ASN A 132 -15.98 -24.41 15.51
N ALA A 133 -15.07 -24.00 14.60
CA ALA A 133 -14.95 -22.60 14.20
C ALA A 133 -16.33 -22.07 13.76
N ASN A 134 -16.86 -21.10 14.52
CA ASN A 134 -18.18 -20.55 14.26
C ASN A 134 -18.12 -19.78 12.93
N ILE A 135 -18.93 -20.21 11.98
CA ILE A 135 -19.01 -19.65 10.62
C ILE A 135 -19.24 -18.13 10.63
N HIS A 136 -20.06 -17.65 11.55
CA HIS A 136 -20.30 -16.20 11.73
C HIS A 136 -19.08 -15.48 12.27
N GLY A 137 -18.32 -16.12 13.17
CA GLY A 137 -17.06 -15.57 13.71
C GLY A 137 -16.00 -15.42 12.62
N ILE A 138 -15.87 -16.43 11.75
CA ILE A 138 -14.91 -16.37 10.62
C ILE A 138 -15.32 -15.30 9.60
N ALA A 139 -16.61 -15.19 9.28
CA ALA A 139 -17.08 -14.14 8.40
C ALA A 139 -16.87 -12.74 8.99
N ALA A 140 -17.10 -12.55 10.30
CA ALA A 140 -16.83 -11.31 10.99
C ALA A 140 -15.33 -10.96 10.97
N LEU A 141 -14.45 -11.92 11.23
CA LEU A 141 -13.00 -11.73 11.10
C LEU A 141 -12.59 -11.39 9.67
N GLY A 142 -13.20 -12.04 8.67
CA GLY A 142 -12.97 -11.73 7.27
C GLY A 142 -13.36 -10.30 6.92
N LEU A 143 -14.54 -9.84 7.35
CA LEU A 143 -15.03 -8.49 7.11
C LEU A 143 -14.12 -7.44 7.76
N LEU A 144 -13.76 -7.63 9.02
CA LEU A 144 -12.84 -6.74 9.74
C LEU A 144 -11.44 -6.78 9.13
N GLY A 145 -10.97 -7.97 8.73
CA GLY A 145 -9.69 -8.15 8.07
C GLY A 145 -9.60 -7.39 6.74
N GLY A 146 -10.68 -7.40 5.96
CA GLY A 146 -10.80 -6.62 4.72
C GLY A 146 -10.86 -5.12 4.98
N TRP A 147 -11.62 -4.69 5.98
CA TRP A 147 -11.76 -3.27 6.33
C TRP A 147 -10.45 -2.68 6.86
N PHE A 148 -9.83 -3.37 7.84
CA PHE A 148 -8.58 -2.95 8.49
C PHE A 148 -7.36 -3.68 7.93
N SER A 149 -7.26 -3.81 6.62
CA SER A 149 -6.27 -4.67 5.95
C SER A 149 -4.81 -4.38 6.35
N LYS A 150 -4.43 -3.13 6.66
CA LYS A 150 -3.09 -2.81 7.16
C LYS A 150 -2.84 -3.49 8.51
N THR A 151 -3.73 -3.27 9.48
CA THR A 151 -3.63 -3.89 10.82
C THR A 151 -3.65 -5.42 10.72
N THR A 152 -4.47 -5.96 9.82
CA THR A 152 -4.54 -7.41 9.58
C THR A 152 -3.22 -7.95 9.01
N THR A 153 -2.61 -7.25 8.06
CA THR A 153 -1.29 -7.61 7.52
C THR A 153 -0.22 -7.58 8.60
N ASP A 154 -0.20 -6.54 9.43
CA ASP A 154 0.75 -6.40 10.53
C ASP A 154 0.60 -7.56 11.54
N LYS A 155 -0.64 -7.96 11.86
CA LYS A 155 -0.91 -9.10 12.74
C LYS A 155 -0.53 -10.45 12.12
N LEU A 156 -0.79 -10.66 10.84
CA LEU A 156 -0.33 -11.87 10.14
C LEU A 156 1.20 -11.95 10.10
N GLN A 157 1.87 -10.82 9.91
CA GLN A 157 3.34 -10.76 9.95
C GLN A 157 3.88 -11.09 11.34
N GLU A 158 3.25 -10.59 12.42
CA GLU A 158 3.60 -10.92 13.79
C GLU A 158 3.48 -12.43 14.07
N VAL A 159 2.35 -13.04 13.68
CA VAL A 159 2.14 -14.50 13.79
C VAL A 159 3.20 -15.26 13.00
N PHE A 160 3.48 -14.85 11.77
CA PHE A 160 4.48 -15.49 10.92
C PHE A 160 5.89 -15.40 11.51
N SER A 161 6.30 -14.21 11.99
CA SER A 161 7.61 -14.01 12.61
C SER A 161 7.78 -14.85 13.88
N THR A 162 6.71 -14.99 14.67
CA THR A 162 6.69 -15.82 15.88
C THR A 162 6.86 -17.30 15.54
N LEU A 163 6.18 -17.79 14.50
CA LEU A 163 6.24 -19.19 14.08
C LEU A 163 7.61 -19.57 13.48
N PHE A 164 8.17 -18.69 12.68
CA PHE A 164 9.42 -18.97 11.96
C PHE A 164 10.67 -18.39 12.65
N LYS A 165 10.53 -17.78 13.84
CA LYS A 165 11.61 -17.09 14.57
C LYS A 165 12.48 -16.22 13.65
N THR A 166 11.82 -15.58 12.66
CA THR A 166 12.48 -14.62 11.80
C THR A 166 12.56 -13.30 12.54
N ASP A 167 13.78 -12.75 12.69
CA ASP A 167 13.96 -11.42 13.24
C ASP A 167 13.17 -10.44 12.39
N ALA A 168 12.03 -9.99 12.94
CA ALA A 168 11.12 -9.04 12.27
C ALA A 168 11.77 -7.65 12.07
N ASP A 169 12.97 -7.44 12.59
CA ASP A 169 13.71 -6.17 12.57
C ASP A 169 14.51 -5.91 11.30
N LYS A 170 14.52 -6.80 10.32
CA LYS A 170 14.91 -6.36 8.98
C LYS A 170 13.70 -5.73 8.30
N GLU A 171 13.47 -4.48 8.69
CA GLU A 171 12.61 -3.57 7.93
C GLU A 171 12.94 -3.75 6.44
N ARG A 172 12.04 -4.37 5.73
CA ARG A 172 12.12 -4.48 4.27
C ARG A 172 12.11 -3.05 3.79
N THR A 173 13.30 -2.54 3.48
CA THR A 173 13.44 -1.21 2.87
C THR A 173 12.71 -1.29 1.55
N ASP A 174 11.44 -0.89 1.58
CA ASP A 174 10.61 -0.85 0.39
C ASP A 174 11.30 0.14 -0.55
N LYS A 175 11.78 -0.34 -1.70
CA LYS A 175 12.47 0.51 -2.68
C LYS A 175 11.63 1.71 -3.13
N LEU A 176 10.32 1.70 -2.82
CA LEU A 176 9.38 2.80 -3.06
C LEU A 176 9.39 3.85 -1.93
N LYS A 177 9.85 3.50 -0.73
CA LYS A 177 10.20 4.44 0.34
C LYS A 177 11.69 4.76 0.24
N GLY A 178 12.10 5.41 -0.81
CA GLY A 178 13.41 6.08 -0.79
C GLY A 178 13.41 7.04 0.39
N ASP A 179 14.28 6.81 1.37
CA ASP A 179 14.46 7.72 2.49
C ASP A 179 14.74 9.11 1.92
N GLN A 180 14.22 10.14 2.60
CA GLN A 180 14.55 11.51 2.25
C GLN A 180 16.08 11.63 2.28
N PRO A 181 16.74 12.10 1.21
CA PRO A 181 18.17 12.28 1.24
C PRO A 181 18.54 13.31 2.32
N VAL A 182 19.50 12.95 3.16
CA VAL A 182 20.00 13.81 4.24
C VAL A 182 21.47 14.11 3.99
N ILE A 183 21.82 15.39 3.95
CA ILE A 183 23.20 15.84 3.85
C ILE A 183 23.76 15.93 5.27
N ALA A 184 24.79 15.16 5.58
CA ALA A 184 25.49 15.21 6.86
C ALA A 184 26.64 16.20 6.82
N ARG A 185 27.44 16.19 5.73
CA ARG A 185 28.57 17.11 5.53
C ARG A 185 28.94 17.20 4.06
N ILE A 186 29.67 18.29 3.75
CA ILE A 186 30.29 18.51 2.42
C ILE A 186 31.80 18.61 2.66
N ASP A 187 32.59 17.92 1.83
CA ASP A 187 34.03 17.92 1.88
C ASP A 187 34.58 18.58 0.58
N PRO A 188 35.39 19.65 0.67
CA PRO A 188 35.79 20.38 1.87
C PRO A 188 34.64 21.21 2.49
N PRO A 189 34.68 21.51 3.81
CA PRO A 189 33.61 22.28 4.50
C PRO A 189 33.54 23.75 4.04
N SER A 190 34.66 24.29 3.53
CA SER A 190 34.72 25.54 2.78
C SER A 190 35.23 25.22 1.38
N VAL A 191 34.53 25.68 0.36
CA VAL A 191 34.83 25.38 -1.04
C VAL A 191 35.63 26.52 -1.65
N PRO A 192 36.93 26.33 -1.90
CA PRO A 192 37.74 27.36 -2.52
C PRO A 192 37.32 27.59 -3.99
N THR A 193 37.54 28.81 -4.49
CA THR A 193 37.24 29.18 -5.89
C THR A 193 37.94 28.29 -6.91
N SER A 194 39.06 27.67 -6.55
CA SER A 194 39.82 26.76 -7.39
C SER A 194 39.29 25.29 -7.36
N ALA A 195 38.35 24.96 -6.47
CA ALA A 195 37.85 23.57 -6.36
C ALA A 195 37.14 23.18 -7.65
N ILE A 196 37.49 22.03 -8.18
CA ILE A 196 36.89 21.45 -9.38
C ILE A 196 35.75 20.51 -8.98
N GLU A 197 35.87 19.89 -7.83
CA GLU A 197 34.97 18.84 -7.35
C GLU A 197 34.74 18.95 -5.84
N ILE A 198 33.56 18.58 -5.41
CA ILE A 198 33.21 18.45 -3.99
C ILE A 198 32.52 17.12 -3.73
N THR A 199 32.73 16.58 -2.54
CA THR A 199 32.08 15.33 -2.09
C THR A 199 31.01 15.65 -1.05
N ILE A 200 29.80 15.14 -1.26
CA ILE A 200 28.70 15.23 -0.31
C ILE A 200 28.54 13.90 0.40
N LYS A 201 28.62 13.91 1.72
CA LYS A 201 28.36 12.74 2.57
C LYS A 201 27.06 12.87 3.32
N GLY A 202 26.31 11.75 3.39
CA GLY A 202 24.99 11.73 4.01
C GLY A 202 24.35 10.37 3.98
N THR A 203 23.04 10.32 3.81
CA THR A 203 22.27 9.07 3.71
C THR A 203 21.11 9.22 2.72
N GLY A 204 20.62 8.08 2.20
CA GLY A 204 19.45 8.07 1.35
C GLY A 204 19.69 8.55 -0.08
N PHE A 205 20.93 8.55 -0.57
CA PHE A 205 21.23 8.92 -1.95
C PHE A 205 20.93 7.78 -2.92
N ILE A 206 20.42 8.13 -4.09
CA ILE A 206 20.01 7.18 -5.14
C ILE A 206 20.74 7.55 -6.44
N ALA A 207 21.10 6.54 -7.23
CA ALA A 207 21.69 6.76 -8.54
C ALA A 207 20.79 7.63 -9.41
N GLY A 208 21.36 8.64 -10.07
CA GLY A 208 20.64 9.66 -10.83
C GLY A 208 20.13 10.83 -9.99
N ALA A 209 20.56 10.96 -8.72
CA ALA A 209 20.30 12.14 -7.91
C ALA A 209 20.89 13.40 -8.56
N ARG A 210 20.17 14.52 -8.46
CA ARG A 210 20.61 15.83 -8.87
C ARG A 210 20.89 16.70 -7.64
N VAL A 211 21.86 17.59 -7.78
CA VAL A 211 22.20 18.52 -6.72
C VAL A 211 21.99 19.94 -7.21
N THR A 212 21.19 20.68 -6.46
CA THR A 212 20.94 22.10 -6.74
C THR A 212 21.83 22.94 -5.80
N VAL A 213 22.73 23.75 -6.37
CA VAL A 213 23.62 24.68 -5.66
C VAL A 213 23.22 26.10 -6.07
N ASP A 214 22.82 26.92 -5.12
CA ASP A 214 22.34 28.29 -5.37
C ASP A 214 21.26 28.37 -6.47
N GLY A 215 20.33 27.41 -6.48
CA GLY A 215 19.25 27.36 -7.47
C GLY A 215 19.67 26.80 -8.84
N LYS A 216 20.94 26.43 -9.06
CA LYS A 216 21.41 25.79 -10.29
C LYS A 216 21.52 24.28 -10.10
N ASP A 217 20.95 23.53 -11.03
CA ASP A 217 21.01 22.07 -11.03
C ASP A 217 22.31 21.58 -11.64
N LEU A 218 23.00 20.72 -10.90
CA LEU A 218 24.23 20.06 -11.29
C LEU A 218 24.02 18.55 -11.29
N ASP A 219 24.60 17.87 -12.25
CA ASP A 219 24.64 16.41 -12.28
C ASP A 219 25.61 15.91 -11.20
N ALA A 220 25.14 14.97 -10.38
CA ALA A 220 25.95 14.33 -9.36
C ALA A 220 26.37 12.93 -9.81
N THR A 221 27.63 12.60 -9.57
CA THR A 221 28.14 11.24 -9.72
C THR A 221 27.80 10.46 -8.46
N PHE A 222 27.03 9.38 -8.61
CA PHE A 222 26.67 8.50 -7.51
C PHE A 222 27.83 7.54 -7.19
N VAL A 223 28.40 7.65 -6.00
CA VAL A 223 29.44 6.77 -5.50
C VAL A 223 28.84 5.65 -4.63
N SER A 224 27.97 6.03 -3.69
CA SER A 224 27.28 5.11 -2.79
C SER A 224 26.01 5.73 -2.24
N PRO A 225 25.13 4.95 -1.53
CA PRO A 225 23.97 5.52 -0.85
C PRO A 225 24.29 6.59 0.22
N THR A 226 25.57 6.73 0.56
CA THR A 226 26.07 7.69 1.55
C THR A 226 27.03 8.72 0.98
N GLU A 227 27.35 8.66 -0.34
CA GLU A 227 28.33 9.53 -0.96
C GLU A 227 27.96 9.91 -2.40
N LEU A 228 27.97 11.22 -2.68
CA LEU A 228 27.83 11.81 -4.01
C LEU A 228 29.00 12.73 -4.29
N THR A 229 29.42 12.79 -5.55
CA THR A 229 30.46 13.72 -6.02
C THR A 229 29.87 14.66 -7.05
N ILE A 230 30.23 15.94 -7.00
CA ILE A 230 29.74 16.99 -7.90
C ILE A 230 30.90 17.67 -8.59
N ASP A 231 30.82 17.77 -9.91
CA ASP A 231 31.71 18.61 -10.71
C ASP A 231 31.23 20.07 -10.69
N LEU A 232 32.07 20.95 -10.16
CA LEU A 232 31.79 22.37 -10.07
C LEU A 232 32.22 23.18 -11.32
N THR A 233 32.82 22.55 -12.33
CA THR A 233 33.26 23.27 -13.55
C THR A 233 32.05 23.83 -14.30
N LYS A 234 30.87 23.24 -14.16
CA LYS A 234 29.61 23.71 -14.75
C LYS A 234 28.90 24.80 -13.96
N LEU A 235 29.38 25.13 -12.75
CA LEU A 235 28.79 26.15 -11.89
C LEU A 235 29.36 27.53 -12.24
N ILE A 236 28.78 28.17 -13.24
CA ILE A 236 29.21 29.51 -13.73
C ILE A 236 28.03 30.49 -13.71
N PRO A 237 28.11 31.70 -13.11
CA PRO A 237 29.22 32.16 -12.26
C PRO A 237 29.27 31.37 -10.95
N ARG A 238 30.44 31.25 -10.35
CA ARG A 238 30.60 30.65 -9.03
C ARG A 238 29.97 31.56 -7.98
N PRO A 239 29.18 31.01 -7.08
CA PRO A 239 28.65 31.77 -5.95
C PRO A 239 29.77 32.09 -4.95
N SER A 240 29.57 33.12 -4.14
CA SER A 240 30.44 33.48 -3.03
C SER A 240 29.63 33.56 -1.75
N GLY A 241 30.26 33.21 -0.62
CA GLY A 241 29.61 33.23 0.67
C GLY A 241 28.78 31.96 0.95
N ARG A 242 27.76 32.07 1.79
CA ARG A 242 26.98 30.93 2.27
C ARG A 242 25.86 30.57 1.29
N VAL A 243 25.93 29.39 0.71
CA VAL A 243 25.10 28.94 -0.39
C VAL A 243 24.26 27.70 0.00
N PRO A 244 22.98 27.69 -0.31
CA PRO A 244 22.13 26.51 -0.06
C PRO A 244 22.40 25.39 -1.08
N VAL A 245 22.54 24.19 -0.58
CA VAL A 245 22.66 22.95 -1.36
C VAL A 245 21.46 22.05 -1.05
N VAL A 246 20.83 21.52 -2.09
CA VAL A 246 19.69 20.60 -2.00
C VAL A 246 19.91 19.40 -2.92
N ILE A 247 19.68 18.20 -2.42
CA ILE A 247 19.74 16.97 -3.22
C ILE A 247 18.31 16.56 -3.59
N THR A 248 18.11 16.20 -4.85
CA THR A 248 16.84 15.68 -5.36
C THR A 248 17.06 14.30 -5.96
N ASN A 249 16.53 13.27 -5.31
CA ASN A 249 16.52 11.92 -5.82
C ASN A 249 15.52 11.79 -6.98
N PRO A 250 15.78 10.93 -7.99
CA PRO A 250 14.88 10.72 -9.12
C PRO A 250 13.55 10.09 -8.73
N SER A 251 13.48 9.41 -7.58
CA SER A 251 12.27 8.72 -7.07
C SER A 251 12.24 8.74 -5.55
N GLY A 252 11.06 8.51 -4.98
CA GLY A 252 10.85 8.42 -3.53
C GLY A 252 9.69 9.29 -3.05
N ALA A 253 9.17 9.00 -1.86
CA ALA A 253 8.04 9.74 -1.25
C ALA A 253 8.42 11.20 -0.88
N LYS A 254 9.70 11.41 -0.51
CA LYS A 254 10.29 12.72 -0.25
C LYS A 254 11.61 12.82 -1.01
N PRO A 255 11.57 13.18 -2.30
CA PRO A 255 12.76 13.14 -3.15
C PRO A 255 13.79 14.24 -2.82
N LYS A 256 13.40 15.31 -2.10
CA LYS A 256 14.27 16.44 -1.81
C LYS A 256 14.79 16.40 -0.38
N SER A 257 16.10 16.67 -0.21
CA SER A 257 16.71 16.91 1.09
C SER A 257 16.23 18.24 1.70
N GLU A 258 16.50 18.42 2.99
CA GLU A 258 16.50 19.74 3.60
C GLU A 258 17.66 20.60 3.01
N LYS A 259 17.54 21.94 3.16
CA LYS A 259 18.58 22.85 2.68
C LYS A 259 19.82 22.74 3.58
N PHE A 260 20.94 22.38 3.01
CA PHE A 260 22.24 22.40 3.67
C PHE A 260 23.02 23.62 3.20
N SER A 261 23.71 24.32 4.08
CA SER A 261 24.48 25.50 3.72
C SER A 261 25.97 25.22 3.69
N VAL A 262 26.64 25.54 2.59
CA VAL A 262 28.09 25.43 2.42
C VAL A 262 28.67 26.83 2.12
N THR A 263 29.89 27.09 2.53
CA THR A 263 30.57 28.38 2.27
C THR A 263 31.49 28.25 1.05
N PHE A 264 31.32 29.14 0.10
CA PHE A 264 32.23 29.31 -1.04
C PHE A 264 33.12 30.53 -0.78
N GLU A 265 34.45 30.35 -0.95
CA GLU A 265 35.48 31.38 -0.78
C GLU A 265 35.88 31.99 -2.11
#